data_b1b8967b8c317a9147be1ed51c1fca96
#
_entry.id   b1b8967b8c317a9147be1ed51c1fca96
#
_cell.length_a   1.000
_cell.length_b   1.000
_cell.length_c   1.000
_cell.angle_alpha   90.00
_cell.angle_beta   90.00
_cell.angle_gamma   90.00
#
_symmetry.space_group_name_H-M   'P 1'
#
loop_
_entity.id
_entity.type
_entity.pdbx_description
1 polymer ?
#
loop_
_entity_poly.entity_id
_entity_poly.type
_entity_poly.pdbx_seq_one_letter_code
_entity_poly.pdbx_strand_id
1 'polypeptide(L)'
;MIIFKCTTCGSEIEVSHKSIGKKGKCPICSSINIVPGHAKNKLIFEETETKCKSPTIQKIYDYVSSLSFPQSIITSRITTDSNGVDLVFFNVRVGDNERKQVVSLTISPPVEGVTEESSVYVSTEIGNLKDATADDLLETLSKVADFWSVNLRVDENNVASLNYSVPFGSVNIPRVARAILAIAWVGDTLEGAILGIDEH
;
A
#
# COMPACT_ATOMS: atom_id res chain seq x y z
N MET A 1 16.64 -3.65 -1.28
CA MET A 1 17.67 -2.62 -0.99
C MET A 1 16.96 -1.35 -0.57
N ILE A 2 17.58 -0.51 0.26
CA ILE A 2 17.00 0.72 0.79
C ILE A 2 17.78 1.89 0.22
N ILE A 3 17.07 2.90 -0.26
CA ILE A 3 17.68 4.14 -0.74
C ILE A 3 17.20 5.29 0.13
N PHE A 4 18.13 6.09 0.65
CA PHE A 4 17.84 7.30 1.40
C PHE A 4 18.84 8.39 1.05
N LYS A 5 18.52 9.63 1.38
CA LYS A 5 19.42 10.77 1.12
C LYS A 5 20.35 11.02 2.30
N CYS A 6 21.61 11.27 2.00
CA CYS A 6 22.57 11.72 3.00
C CYS A 6 22.11 13.05 3.60
N THR A 7 22.07 13.13 4.93
CA THR A 7 21.65 14.35 5.64
C THR A 7 22.59 15.54 5.46
N THR A 8 23.83 15.28 5.03
CA THR A 8 24.87 16.31 4.87
C THR A 8 24.99 16.81 3.42
N CYS A 9 25.04 15.88 2.44
CA CYS A 9 25.29 16.27 1.05
C CYS A 9 24.11 16.01 0.09
N GLY A 10 23.01 15.45 0.59
CA GLY A 10 21.83 15.14 -0.20
C GLY A 10 21.98 13.98 -1.20
N SER A 11 23.15 13.36 -1.30
CA SER A 11 23.39 12.23 -2.22
C SER A 11 22.59 11.01 -1.79
N GLU A 12 22.08 10.26 -2.76
CA GLU A 12 21.40 9.00 -2.51
C GLU A 12 22.39 7.92 -2.07
N ILE A 13 22.04 7.22 -1.00
CA ILE A 13 22.79 6.11 -0.42
C ILE A 13 21.94 4.85 -0.52
N GLU A 14 22.52 3.81 -1.11
CA GLU A 14 21.88 2.51 -1.25
C GLU A 14 22.50 1.52 -0.26
N VAL A 15 21.63 0.83 0.52
CA VAL A 15 22.06 -0.14 1.53
C VAL A 15 21.12 -1.34 1.59
N SER A 16 21.59 -2.43 2.20
CA SER A 16 20.77 -3.61 2.46
C SER A 16 19.72 -3.34 3.54
N HIS A 17 18.54 -3.98 3.46
CA HIS A 17 17.51 -3.96 4.52
C HIS A 17 18.06 -4.34 5.91
N LYS A 18 19.08 -5.20 5.97
CA LYS A 18 19.77 -5.58 7.23
C LYS A 18 20.51 -4.42 7.90
N SER A 19 20.59 -3.27 7.24
CA SER A 19 21.27 -2.07 7.73
C SER A 19 20.31 -1.05 8.37
N ILE A 20 19.01 -1.33 8.42
CA ILE A 20 18.03 -0.46 9.10
C ILE A 20 18.47 -0.17 10.53
N GLY A 21 18.42 1.09 10.94
CA GLY A 21 18.82 1.58 12.26
C GLY A 21 20.32 1.59 12.52
N LYS A 22 21.16 1.07 11.61
CA LYS A 22 22.62 1.08 11.77
C LYS A 22 23.23 2.39 11.27
N LYS A 23 24.35 2.75 11.86
CA LYS A 23 25.16 3.90 11.39
C LYS A 23 26.04 3.46 10.23
N GLY A 24 26.05 4.24 9.16
CA GLY A 24 26.90 4.05 7.98
C GLY A 24 27.55 5.36 7.53
N LYS A 25 28.66 5.28 6.82
CA LYS A 25 29.31 6.45 6.22
C LYS A 25 28.77 6.69 4.81
N CYS A 26 28.47 7.93 4.50
CA CYS A 26 28.14 8.33 3.13
C CYS A 26 29.34 8.11 2.21
N PRO A 27 29.20 7.42 1.06
CA PRO A 27 30.30 7.17 0.15
C PRO A 27 30.82 8.47 -0.53
N ILE A 28 30.03 9.53 -0.53
CA ILE A 28 30.38 10.80 -1.21
C ILE A 28 31.06 11.78 -0.24
N CYS A 29 30.49 12.03 0.93
CA CYS A 29 31.00 13.05 1.87
C CYS A 29 31.53 12.48 3.18
N SER A 30 31.54 11.15 3.36
CA SER A 30 32.02 10.44 4.55
C SER A 30 31.29 10.78 5.85
N SER A 31 30.22 11.57 5.82
CA SER A 31 29.38 11.86 6.99
C SER A 31 28.70 10.59 7.50
N ILE A 32 28.49 10.51 8.81
CA ILE A 32 27.78 9.40 9.42
C ILE A 32 26.28 9.65 9.29
N ASN A 33 25.58 8.69 8.71
CA ASN A 33 24.12 8.68 8.62
C ASN A 33 23.56 7.46 9.34
N ILE A 34 22.39 7.59 9.95
CA ILE A 34 21.62 6.45 10.45
C ILE A 34 20.69 6.03 9.32
N VAL A 35 20.70 4.74 8.98
CA VAL A 35 19.78 4.20 7.96
C VAL A 35 18.37 4.30 8.53
N PRO A 36 17.47 5.09 7.91
CA PRO A 36 16.14 5.31 8.44
C PRO A 36 15.32 4.00 8.41
N GLY A 37 14.56 3.75 9.46
CA GLY A 37 13.65 2.59 9.54
C GLY A 37 12.51 2.66 8.51
N HIS A 38 12.16 3.87 8.09
CA HIS A 38 11.14 4.17 7.06
C HIS A 38 11.76 4.53 5.71
N ALA A 39 12.92 3.98 5.39
CA ALA A 39 13.45 4.14 4.05
C ALA A 39 12.42 3.61 3.06
N LYS A 40 11.94 4.48 2.18
CA LYS A 40 11.03 4.11 1.10
C LYS A 40 11.61 2.89 0.41
N ASN A 41 10.94 1.75 0.52
CA ASN A 41 11.28 0.59 -0.28
C ASN A 41 11.24 1.07 -1.73
N LYS A 42 12.39 1.28 -2.36
CA LYS A 42 12.44 1.28 -3.79
C LYS A 42 12.19 -0.17 -4.18
N LEU A 43 10.93 -0.52 -4.32
CA LEU A 43 10.58 -1.64 -5.15
C LEU A 43 11.28 -1.35 -6.47
N ILE A 44 12.29 -2.16 -6.82
CA ILE A 44 12.92 -2.12 -8.13
C ILE A 44 11.81 -2.60 -9.06
N PHE A 45 11.13 -1.65 -9.67
CA PHE A 45 10.11 -1.94 -10.65
C PHE A 45 10.82 -2.08 -11.98
N GLU A 46 11.01 -3.31 -12.37
CA GLU A 46 11.18 -3.64 -13.76
C GLU A 46 9.98 -3.07 -14.53
N GLU A 47 10.21 -2.65 -15.74
CA GLU A 47 9.37 -1.92 -16.68
C GLU A 47 7.87 -1.89 -16.36
N THR A 48 7.30 -0.70 -16.28
CA THR A 48 5.85 -0.51 -16.13
C THR A 48 5.16 -1.18 -17.31
N GLU A 49 4.53 -2.32 -17.05
CA GLU A 49 3.67 -2.97 -18.04
C GLU A 49 2.53 -1.99 -18.39
N THR A 50 2.23 -1.86 -19.66
CA THR A 50 1.16 -0.97 -20.14
C THR A 50 -0.21 -1.63 -20.05
N LYS A 51 -0.25 -2.95 -19.81
CA LYS A 51 -1.49 -3.75 -19.74
C LYS A 51 -1.36 -4.87 -18.71
N CYS A 52 -2.47 -5.13 -18.01
CA CYS A 52 -2.60 -6.31 -17.16
C CYS A 52 -2.75 -7.57 -18.02
N LYS A 53 -2.20 -8.69 -17.54
CA LYS A 53 -2.40 -10.02 -18.14
C LYS A 53 -3.83 -10.51 -17.91
N SER A 54 -4.39 -10.23 -16.73
CA SER A 54 -5.77 -10.56 -16.40
C SER A 54 -6.75 -9.57 -17.04
N PRO A 55 -7.67 -10.03 -17.91
CA PRO A 55 -8.70 -9.15 -18.48
C PRO A 55 -9.61 -8.53 -17.42
N THR A 56 -9.82 -9.20 -16.30
CA THR A 56 -10.66 -8.67 -15.20
C THR A 56 -9.94 -7.54 -14.48
N ILE A 57 -8.66 -7.70 -14.16
CA ILE A 57 -7.85 -6.64 -13.55
C ILE A 57 -7.75 -5.46 -14.51
N GLN A 58 -7.54 -5.71 -15.81
CA GLN A 58 -7.51 -4.65 -16.82
C GLN A 58 -8.82 -3.85 -16.85
N LYS A 59 -9.97 -4.51 -16.83
CA LYS A 59 -11.27 -3.82 -16.79
C LYS A 59 -11.47 -2.97 -15.52
N ILE A 60 -11.02 -3.48 -14.38
CA ILE A 60 -11.05 -2.71 -13.12
C ILE A 60 -10.15 -1.50 -13.24
N TYR A 61 -8.92 -1.69 -13.72
CA TYR A 61 -7.95 -0.62 -13.95
C TYR A 61 -8.50 0.47 -14.87
N ASP A 62 -9.03 0.08 -16.05
CA ASP A 62 -9.59 1.00 -17.02
C ASP A 62 -10.77 1.77 -16.43
N TYR A 63 -11.66 1.08 -15.71
CA TYR A 63 -12.80 1.69 -15.06
C TYR A 63 -12.37 2.72 -14.00
N VAL A 64 -11.46 2.33 -13.10
CA VAL A 64 -10.94 3.21 -12.04
C VAL A 64 -10.23 4.42 -12.65
N SER A 65 -9.42 4.21 -13.70
CA SER A 65 -8.71 5.27 -14.40
C SER A 65 -9.65 6.23 -15.17
N SER A 66 -10.83 5.76 -15.57
CA SER A 66 -11.85 6.57 -16.26
C SER A 66 -12.73 7.38 -15.31
N LEU A 67 -12.71 7.07 -14.01
CA LEU A 67 -13.50 7.81 -13.04
C LEU A 67 -12.98 9.24 -12.96
N SER A 68 -13.82 10.15 -13.45
CA SER A 68 -13.59 11.61 -13.43
C SER A 68 -13.82 12.19 -12.02
N PHE A 69 -13.33 11.54 -10.99
CA PHE A 69 -13.16 12.19 -9.69
C PHE A 69 -11.89 13.00 -9.76
N PRO A 70 -11.95 14.32 -10.03
CA PRO A 70 -10.76 15.10 -10.38
C PRO A 70 -9.72 15.18 -9.26
N GLN A 71 -9.98 14.54 -8.14
CA GLN A 71 -9.16 14.67 -6.94
C GLN A 71 -8.74 13.33 -6.31
N SER A 72 -9.23 12.18 -6.79
CA SER A 72 -9.03 10.94 -6.06
C SER A 72 -7.86 10.08 -6.56
N ILE A 73 -7.59 9.98 -7.86
CA ILE A 73 -6.50 9.15 -8.38
C ILE A 73 -5.47 10.03 -9.08
N ILE A 74 -4.25 10.05 -8.53
CA ILE A 74 -3.16 10.89 -9.04
C ILE A 74 -2.37 10.16 -10.09
N THR A 75 -2.00 8.91 -9.80
CA THR A 75 -1.23 8.06 -10.69
C THR A 75 -1.58 6.60 -10.44
N SER A 76 -1.38 5.78 -11.44
CA SER A 76 -1.49 4.34 -11.32
C SER A 76 -0.32 3.65 -11.99
N ARG A 77 0.00 2.45 -11.55
CA ARG A 77 1.06 1.65 -12.13
C ARG A 77 0.68 0.19 -12.13
N ILE A 78 1.01 -0.49 -13.23
CA ILE A 78 0.87 -1.92 -13.40
C ILE A 78 2.25 -2.54 -13.31
N THR A 79 2.38 -3.64 -12.60
CA THR A 79 3.56 -4.50 -12.56
C THR A 79 3.11 -5.95 -12.44
N THR A 80 4.05 -6.86 -12.51
CA THR A 80 3.81 -8.29 -12.35
C THR A 80 4.71 -8.81 -11.24
N ASP A 81 4.19 -9.66 -10.36
CA ASP A 81 5.02 -10.31 -9.34
C ASP A 81 5.89 -11.43 -9.96
N SER A 82 6.74 -12.05 -9.12
CA SER A 82 7.62 -13.14 -9.53
C SER A 82 6.88 -14.37 -10.09
N ASN A 83 5.59 -14.52 -9.83
CA ASN A 83 4.72 -15.60 -10.29
C ASN A 83 3.94 -15.21 -11.56
N GLY A 84 4.16 -14.01 -12.07
CA GLY A 84 3.46 -13.49 -13.24
C GLY A 84 2.04 -13.00 -12.96
N VAL A 85 1.70 -12.74 -11.70
CA VAL A 85 0.39 -12.21 -11.29
C VAL A 85 0.40 -10.69 -11.39
N ASP A 86 -0.65 -10.11 -11.98
CA ASP A 86 -0.80 -8.67 -12.07
C ASP A 86 -0.92 -8.03 -10.68
N LEU A 87 -0.15 -6.95 -10.50
CA LEU A 87 -0.18 -6.12 -9.32
C LEU A 87 -0.33 -4.66 -9.77
N VAL A 88 -1.46 -4.06 -9.46
CA VAL A 88 -1.78 -2.68 -9.81
C VAL A 88 -1.73 -1.82 -8.57
N PHE A 89 -1.03 -0.71 -8.64
CA PHE A 89 -0.98 0.29 -7.58
C PHE A 89 -1.70 1.56 -8.03
N PHE A 90 -2.58 2.06 -7.17
CA PHE A 90 -3.23 3.35 -7.34
C PHE A 90 -2.73 4.29 -6.24
N ASN A 91 -2.20 5.45 -6.64
CA ASN A 91 -1.97 6.55 -5.71
C ASN A 91 -3.26 7.36 -5.64
N VAL A 92 -3.96 7.24 -4.54
CA VAL A 92 -5.24 7.91 -4.31
C VAL A 92 -5.00 9.15 -3.46
N ARG A 93 -5.46 10.31 -3.90
CA ARG A 93 -5.47 11.52 -3.09
C ARG A 93 -6.57 11.42 -2.05
N VAL A 94 -6.26 11.71 -0.79
CA VAL A 94 -7.18 11.66 0.32
C VAL A 94 -7.14 12.97 1.12
N GLY A 95 -8.30 13.48 1.48
CA GLY A 95 -8.41 14.75 2.21
C GLY A 95 -8.02 15.99 1.40
N ASP A 96 -7.93 17.12 2.09
CA ASP A 96 -7.66 18.43 1.49
C ASP A 96 -6.16 18.76 1.41
N ASN A 97 -5.30 17.96 2.07
CA ASN A 97 -3.88 18.26 2.29
C ASN A 97 -2.92 17.59 1.31
N GLU A 98 -3.35 17.25 0.10
CA GLU A 98 -2.54 16.53 -0.91
C GLU A 98 -1.97 15.17 -0.43
N ARG A 99 -2.48 14.63 0.66
CA ARG A 99 -2.10 13.31 1.18
C ARG A 99 -2.39 12.24 0.12
N LYS A 100 -1.57 11.20 0.12
CA LYS A 100 -1.66 10.15 -0.88
C LYS A 100 -1.63 8.80 -0.19
N GLN A 101 -2.65 7.99 -0.44
CA GLN A 101 -2.67 6.61 0.00
C GLN A 101 -2.41 5.68 -1.19
N VAL A 102 -1.51 4.72 -1.00
CA VAL A 102 -1.21 3.71 -2.02
C VAL A 102 -2.12 2.51 -1.81
N VAL A 103 -2.96 2.23 -2.79
CA VAL A 103 -3.84 1.06 -2.78
C VAL A 103 -3.37 0.07 -3.84
N SER A 104 -3.18 -1.18 -3.45
CA SER A 104 -2.83 -2.28 -4.33
C SER A 104 -4.07 -3.09 -4.74
N LEU A 105 -4.08 -3.57 -5.98
CA LEU A 105 -5.09 -4.46 -6.54
C LEU A 105 -4.37 -5.65 -7.20
N THR A 106 -4.78 -6.87 -6.85
CA THR A 106 -4.22 -8.11 -7.40
C THR A 106 -5.24 -9.23 -7.42
N ILE A 107 -4.85 -10.38 -7.95
CA ILE A 107 -5.57 -11.64 -7.82
C ILE A 107 -4.83 -12.51 -6.80
N SER A 108 -5.50 -12.87 -5.73
CA SER A 108 -5.01 -13.88 -4.81
C SER A 108 -5.43 -15.27 -5.30
N PRO A 109 -4.51 -16.24 -5.37
CA PRO A 109 -4.87 -17.62 -5.67
C PRO A 109 -5.80 -18.20 -4.60
N PRO A 110 -6.47 -19.32 -4.89
CA PRO A 110 -7.23 -20.07 -3.87
C PRO A 110 -6.33 -20.42 -2.69
N VAL A 111 -6.88 -20.36 -1.49
CA VAL A 111 -6.20 -20.80 -0.27
C VAL A 111 -6.73 -22.20 0.07
N GLU A 112 -5.86 -23.20 0.07
CA GLU A 112 -6.22 -24.59 0.33
C GLU A 112 -6.99 -24.73 1.65
N GLY A 113 -8.14 -25.39 1.61
CA GLY A 113 -9.02 -25.57 2.75
C GLY A 113 -9.81 -24.32 3.19
N VAL A 114 -9.64 -23.18 2.52
CA VAL A 114 -10.31 -21.91 2.87
C VAL A 114 -11.16 -21.37 1.72
N THR A 115 -10.61 -21.33 0.50
CA THR A 115 -11.34 -20.85 -0.67
C THR A 115 -11.16 -21.79 -1.86
N GLU A 116 -12.24 -22.04 -2.59
CA GLU A 116 -12.22 -22.91 -3.78
C GLU A 116 -11.81 -22.16 -5.05
N GLU A 117 -11.90 -20.85 -5.05
CA GLU A 117 -11.60 -20.00 -6.21
C GLU A 117 -10.67 -18.82 -5.86
N SER A 118 -10.00 -18.30 -6.89
CA SER A 118 -9.23 -17.08 -6.78
C SER A 118 -10.11 -15.90 -6.39
N SER A 119 -9.53 -14.91 -5.74
CA SER A 119 -10.21 -13.68 -5.34
C SER A 119 -9.51 -12.45 -5.89
N VAL A 120 -10.28 -11.43 -6.26
CA VAL A 120 -9.75 -10.08 -6.44
C VAL A 120 -9.51 -9.49 -5.07
N TYR A 121 -8.31 -9.02 -4.85
CA TYR A 121 -7.82 -8.53 -3.58
C TYR A 121 -7.38 -7.08 -3.70
N VAL A 122 -7.89 -6.22 -2.82
CA VAL A 122 -7.55 -4.81 -2.72
C VAL A 122 -6.98 -4.57 -1.33
N SER A 123 -5.85 -3.90 -1.22
CA SER A 123 -5.25 -3.61 0.08
C SER A 123 -4.51 -2.28 0.12
N THR A 124 -4.41 -1.72 1.33
CA THR A 124 -3.50 -0.62 1.66
C THR A 124 -2.82 -0.91 2.97
N GLU A 125 -1.55 -0.54 3.08
CA GLU A 125 -0.81 -0.59 4.33
C GLU A 125 -1.15 0.66 5.14
N ILE A 126 -1.39 0.50 6.44
CA ILE A 126 -1.65 1.59 7.38
C ILE A 126 -0.35 1.97 8.10
N GLY A 127 0.44 0.96 8.50
CA GLY A 127 1.70 1.15 9.19
C GLY A 127 1.97 0.09 10.25
N ASN A 128 3.03 0.31 11.03
CA ASN A 128 3.45 -0.66 12.03
C ASN A 128 2.78 -0.34 13.39
N LEU A 129 2.09 -1.33 13.95
CA LEU A 129 1.35 -1.22 15.23
C LEU A 129 2.24 -1.44 16.47
N LYS A 130 3.55 -1.59 16.31
CA LYS A 130 4.45 -1.93 17.43
C LYS A 130 4.35 -0.96 18.60
N ASP A 131 4.11 0.31 18.30
CA ASP A 131 4.04 1.39 19.29
C ASP A 131 2.58 1.85 19.52
N ALA A 132 1.59 1.18 18.91
CA ALA A 132 0.18 1.50 19.09
C ALA A 132 -0.30 1.05 20.48
N THR A 133 -1.10 1.88 21.12
CA THR A 133 -1.75 1.56 22.41
C THR A 133 -3.00 0.68 22.19
N ALA A 134 -3.49 0.06 23.24
CA ALA A 134 -4.75 -0.67 23.20
C ALA A 134 -5.94 0.23 22.79
N ASP A 135 -5.93 1.48 23.21
CA ASP A 135 -6.98 2.46 22.88
C ASP A 135 -6.93 2.84 21.40
N ASP A 136 -5.75 3.02 20.82
CA ASP A 136 -5.55 3.27 19.38
C ASP A 136 -6.10 2.09 18.55
N LEU A 137 -5.85 0.85 19.00
CA LEU A 137 -6.35 -0.35 18.33
C LEU A 137 -7.86 -0.46 18.42
N LEU A 138 -8.46 -0.17 19.57
CA LEU A 138 -9.91 -0.17 19.75
C LEU A 138 -10.61 0.89 18.91
N GLU A 139 -10.03 2.10 18.85
CA GLU A 139 -10.52 3.18 18.00
C GLU A 139 -10.45 2.78 16.51
N THR A 140 -9.32 2.18 16.10
CA THR A 140 -9.13 1.65 14.74
C THR A 140 -10.19 0.62 14.38
N LEU A 141 -10.38 -0.38 15.24
CA LEU A 141 -11.40 -1.43 15.03
C LEU A 141 -12.81 -0.85 14.95
N SER A 142 -13.13 0.14 15.79
CA SER A 142 -14.42 0.84 15.73
C SER A 142 -14.64 1.53 14.39
N LYS A 143 -13.65 2.26 13.90
CA LYS A 143 -13.72 2.94 12.58
C LYS A 143 -13.85 1.96 11.43
N VAL A 144 -13.12 0.84 11.46
CA VAL A 144 -13.20 -0.20 10.41
C VAL A 144 -14.55 -0.91 10.43
N ALA A 145 -15.15 -1.11 11.61
CA ALA A 145 -16.44 -1.79 11.73
C ALA A 145 -17.57 -1.09 10.98
N ASP A 146 -17.49 0.22 10.77
CA ASP A 146 -18.44 0.98 9.97
C ASP A 146 -18.36 0.66 8.46
N PHE A 147 -17.28 -0.01 8.03
CA PHE A 147 -17.03 -0.41 6.64
C PHE A 147 -17.20 -1.93 6.47
N TRP A 148 -18.42 -2.39 6.41
CA TRP A 148 -18.86 -3.79 6.37
C TRP A 148 -18.21 -4.71 5.32
N SER A 149 -17.39 -4.22 4.44
CA SER A 149 -16.67 -5.02 3.43
C SER A 149 -15.14 -4.90 3.54
N VAL A 150 -14.63 -4.23 4.55
CA VAL A 150 -13.19 -4.05 4.75
C VAL A 150 -12.74 -4.81 5.99
N ASN A 151 -11.62 -5.49 5.89
CA ASN A 151 -11.03 -6.24 6.99
C ASN A 151 -9.69 -5.62 7.37
N LEU A 152 -9.44 -5.50 8.67
CA LEU A 152 -8.11 -5.19 9.20
C LEU A 152 -7.31 -6.50 9.32
N ARG A 153 -6.08 -6.48 8.81
CA ARG A 153 -5.12 -7.56 8.96
C ARG A 153 -3.84 -7.03 9.57
N VAL A 154 -3.26 -7.79 10.46
CA VAL A 154 -1.93 -7.52 11.01
C VAL A 154 -1.03 -8.70 10.66
N ASP A 155 0.14 -8.44 10.12
CA ASP A 155 1.11 -9.47 9.76
C ASP A 155 2.06 -9.82 10.93
N GLU A 156 2.97 -10.75 10.71
CA GLU A 156 3.97 -11.20 11.69
C GLU A 156 4.98 -10.11 12.09
N ASN A 157 5.09 -9.04 11.32
CA ASN A 157 5.94 -7.88 11.59
C ASN A 157 5.17 -6.74 12.27
N ASN A 158 3.95 -6.98 12.71
CA ASN A 158 3.01 -6.00 13.26
C ASN A 158 2.60 -4.90 12.26
N VAL A 159 2.71 -5.14 10.96
CA VAL A 159 2.23 -4.20 9.96
C VAL A 159 0.74 -4.39 9.76
N ALA A 160 -0.01 -3.32 9.99
CA ALA A 160 -1.45 -3.30 9.76
C ALA A 160 -1.77 -2.94 8.31
N SER A 161 -2.76 -3.62 7.76
CA SER A 161 -3.29 -3.35 6.44
C SER A 161 -4.82 -3.45 6.42
N LEU A 162 -5.46 -2.63 5.62
CA LEU A 162 -6.87 -2.77 5.28
C LEU A 162 -7.00 -3.59 4.00
N ASN A 163 -7.97 -4.50 4.00
CA ASN A 163 -8.16 -5.43 2.92
C ASN A 163 -9.62 -5.57 2.54
N TYR A 164 -9.87 -5.66 1.25
CA TYR A 164 -11.15 -6.06 0.67
C TYR A 164 -10.90 -7.21 -0.31
N SER A 165 -11.70 -8.24 -0.23
CA SER A 165 -11.62 -9.36 -1.17
C SER A 165 -13.00 -9.73 -1.69
N VAL A 166 -13.04 -10.16 -2.94
CA VAL A 166 -14.25 -10.69 -3.56
C VAL A 166 -13.88 -11.88 -4.45
N PRO A 167 -14.64 -13.00 -4.38
CA PRO A 167 -14.46 -14.13 -5.26
C PRO A 167 -14.46 -13.69 -6.73
N PHE A 168 -13.55 -14.27 -7.54
CA PHE A 168 -13.33 -13.85 -8.92
C PHE A 168 -14.60 -13.93 -9.77
N GLY A 169 -15.41 -14.97 -9.58
CA GLY A 169 -16.70 -15.16 -10.25
C GLY A 169 -17.79 -14.16 -9.85
N SER A 170 -17.61 -13.45 -8.73
CA SER A 170 -18.58 -12.49 -8.19
C SER A 170 -18.14 -11.03 -8.34
N VAL A 171 -17.12 -10.76 -9.15
CA VAL A 171 -16.56 -9.40 -9.32
C VAL A 171 -17.58 -8.45 -9.95
N ASN A 172 -17.88 -7.38 -9.22
CA ASN A 172 -18.61 -6.22 -9.71
C ASN A 172 -17.63 -5.02 -9.79
N ILE A 173 -17.26 -4.62 -10.99
CA ILE A 173 -16.23 -3.60 -11.23
C ILE A 173 -16.51 -2.28 -10.52
N PRO A 174 -17.71 -1.66 -10.60
CA PRO A 174 -18.04 -0.46 -9.84
C PRO A 174 -17.91 -0.62 -8.32
N ARG A 175 -18.20 -1.83 -7.79
CA ARG A 175 -18.08 -2.11 -6.36
C ARG A 175 -16.60 -2.20 -5.94
N VAL A 176 -15.77 -2.87 -6.74
CA VAL A 176 -14.31 -2.93 -6.49
C VAL A 176 -13.69 -1.54 -6.57
N ALA A 177 -14.07 -0.73 -7.56
CA ALA A 177 -13.59 0.65 -7.67
C ALA A 177 -13.96 1.50 -6.45
N ARG A 178 -15.19 1.38 -5.94
CA ARG A 178 -15.59 2.04 -4.69
C ARG A 178 -14.80 1.52 -3.48
N ALA A 179 -14.49 0.23 -3.43
CA ALA A 179 -13.67 -0.34 -2.38
C ALA A 179 -12.24 0.23 -2.40
N ILE A 180 -11.63 0.43 -3.57
CA ILE A 180 -10.32 1.08 -3.72
C ILE A 180 -10.32 2.48 -3.09
N LEU A 181 -11.33 3.29 -3.40
CA LEU A 181 -11.43 4.66 -2.86
C LEU A 181 -11.73 4.65 -1.35
N ALA A 182 -12.62 3.77 -0.90
CA ALA A 182 -12.97 3.66 0.52
C ALA A 182 -11.76 3.20 1.37
N ILE A 183 -11.02 2.19 0.90
CA ILE A 183 -9.82 1.68 1.58
C ILE A 183 -8.75 2.77 1.67
N ALA A 184 -8.55 3.56 0.60
CA ALA A 184 -7.62 4.68 0.64
C ALA A 184 -8.00 5.70 1.72
N TRP A 185 -9.27 6.11 1.74
CA TRP A 185 -9.76 7.12 2.69
C TRP A 185 -9.69 6.62 4.15
N VAL A 186 -10.14 5.37 4.40
CA VAL A 186 -10.08 4.77 5.73
C VAL A 186 -8.63 4.56 6.15
N GLY A 187 -7.77 4.06 5.26
CA GLY A 187 -6.35 3.83 5.53
C GLY A 187 -5.64 5.10 5.96
N ASP A 188 -5.85 6.20 5.26
CA ASP A 188 -5.31 7.51 5.61
C ASP A 188 -5.80 8.00 6.99
N THR A 189 -7.10 7.86 7.26
CA THR A 189 -7.69 8.23 8.55
C THR A 189 -7.09 7.43 9.71
N LEU A 190 -6.86 6.13 9.51
CA LEU A 190 -6.30 5.24 10.53
C LEU A 190 -4.80 5.45 10.71
N GLU A 191 -4.06 5.71 9.64
CA GLU A 191 -2.64 6.03 9.70
C GLU A 191 -2.40 7.25 10.61
N GLY A 192 -3.17 8.32 10.41
CA GLY A 192 -3.12 9.49 11.29
C GLY A 192 -3.48 9.21 12.75
N ALA A 193 -4.46 8.33 13.00
CA ALA A 193 -4.90 7.99 14.35
C ALA A 193 -3.90 7.07 15.08
N ILE A 194 -3.33 6.08 14.38
CA ILE A 194 -2.46 5.06 14.98
C ILE A 194 -1.03 5.58 15.15
N LEU A 195 -0.50 6.25 14.13
CA LEU A 195 0.90 6.63 14.12
C LEU A 195 1.14 7.98 14.77
N GLY A 196 0.09 8.76 15.03
CA GLY A 196 0.20 10.12 15.60
C GLY A 196 1.07 11.04 14.74
N ILE A 197 1.36 10.63 13.52
CA ILE A 197 2.31 11.23 12.63
C ILE A 197 1.56 11.75 11.42
N ASP A 198 1.29 13.05 11.44
CA ASP A 198 1.11 13.80 10.20
C ASP A 198 2.49 13.95 9.54
N GLU A 199 3.13 12.84 9.15
CA GLU A 199 4.36 12.87 8.37
C GLU A 199 4.02 13.19 6.91
N HIS A 200 4.06 14.48 6.59
CA HIS A 200 3.97 14.99 5.23
C HIS A 200 5.10 15.93 4.89
#